data_741238808b23b36804cb1fa66b14b60f
#
_entry.id   741238808b23b36804cb1fa66b14b60f
#
_cell.length_a   1.000
_cell.length_b   1.000
_cell.length_c   1.000
_cell.angle_alpha   90.00
_cell.angle_beta   90.00
_cell.angle_gamma   90.00
#
_symmetry.space_group_name_H-M   'P 1'
#
loop_
_entity.id
_entity.type
_entity.pdbx_description
1 polymer ?
#
loop_
_entity_poly.entity_id
_entity_poly.type
_entity_poly.pdbx_seq_one_letter_code
_entity_poly.pdbx_strand_id
1 'polypeptide(L)'
;MFAKWTMARHEARTQQLDLATNATLRIPHGRGGTVVRVECGLLVVTREGDPEDHVLQPGMELRLPASGRSVGWALAQSRIQVRGGRPAVGARSMGHPASAGAGC
;
A
#
# COMPACT_ATOMS: atom_id res chain seq x y z
N MET A 1 2.75 22.06 22.50
CA MET A 1 3.50 21.71 21.82
C MET A 1 3.54 20.36 21.56
N PHE A 2 3.36 19.59 22.40
CA PHE A 2 3.39 18.30 22.18
C PHE A 2 2.45 17.87 21.20
N ALA A 3 1.37 18.37 21.11
CA ALA A 3 0.39 17.93 20.25
C ALA A 3 0.89 17.95 18.88
N LYS A 4 1.60 18.87 18.52
CA LYS A 4 2.01 18.91 17.27
C LYS A 4 2.84 17.83 16.88
N TRP A 5 3.71 17.50 17.54
CA TRP A 5 4.51 16.51 17.05
C TRP A 5 3.81 15.20 17.12
N THR A 6 2.81 15.10 17.78
CA THR A 6 2.16 13.88 17.84
C THR A 6 1.49 13.71 16.52
N MET A 7 0.96 14.71 16.01
CA MET A 7 0.35 14.58 14.79
C MET A 7 1.32 14.33 13.76
N ALA A 8 2.36 14.89 13.80
CA ALA A 8 3.35 14.66 12.83
C ALA A 8 3.62 13.22 12.72
N ARG A 9 3.75 12.56 13.79
CA ARG A 9 4.02 11.21 13.70
C ARG A 9 2.96 10.49 13.01
N HIS A 10 1.77 10.80 13.20
CA HIS A 10 0.75 10.12 12.57
C HIS A 10 0.80 10.35 11.11
N GLU A 11 1.02 11.49 10.69
CA GLU A 11 1.03 11.70 9.33
C GLU A 11 2.15 11.12 8.66
N ALA A 12 3.19 10.97 9.27
CA ALA A 12 4.34 10.47 8.64
C ALA A 12 4.32 8.98 8.47
N ARG A 13 3.30 8.33 8.91
CA ARG A 13 3.32 6.93 8.82
C ARG A 13 3.29 6.46 7.40
N THR A 14 4.32 5.95 6.88
CA THR A 14 4.42 5.41 5.55
C THR A 14 5.07 4.06 5.66
N GLN A 15 4.49 3.07 5.03
CA GLN A 15 5.01 1.73 5.11
C GLN A 15 5.41 1.28 3.73
N GLN A 16 6.58 0.72 3.59
CA GLN A 16 7.03 0.24 2.31
C GLN A 16 6.94 -1.27 2.36
N LEU A 17 6.34 -1.87 1.35
CA LEU A 17 6.12 -3.29 1.35
C LEU A 17 6.62 -3.90 0.05
N ASP A 18 7.22 -5.06 0.16
CA ASP A 18 7.66 -5.79 -1.01
C ASP A 18 6.73 -6.97 -1.18
N LEU A 19 6.19 -7.12 -2.36
CA LEU A 19 5.22 -8.17 -2.61
C LEU A 19 5.72 -9.08 -3.71
N ALA A 20 5.64 -10.36 -3.46
CA ALA A 20 6.03 -11.33 -4.47
C ALA A 20 4.92 -11.41 -5.51
N THR A 21 5.25 -11.95 -6.65
CA THR A 21 4.26 -12.13 -7.70
C THR A 21 3.10 -12.94 -7.16
N ASN A 22 1.91 -12.49 -7.45
CA ASN A 22 0.69 -13.12 -7.01
C ASN A 22 0.36 -12.96 -5.54
N ALA A 23 1.11 -12.18 -4.82
CA ALA A 23 0.79 -11.94 -3.43
C ALA A 23 -0.40 -11.00 -3.35
N THR A 24 -1.21 -11.15 -2.33
CA THR A 24 -2.32 -10.25 -2.13
C THR A 24 -2.15 -9.56 -0.79
N LEU A 25 -2.71 -8.40 -0.66
CA LEU A 25 -2.56 -7.61 0.52
C LEU A 25 -3.85 -6.90 0.82
N ARG A 26 -4.31 -6.98 2.04
CA ARG A 26 -5.48 -6.24 2.42
C ARG A 26 -4.99 -4.85 2.78
N ILE A 27 -5.48 -3.84 2.13
CA ILE A 27 -5.00 -2.50 2.35
C ILE A 27 -5.75 -1.90 3.52
N PRO A 28 -5.06 -1.44 4.54
CA PRO A 28 -5.71 -0.92 5.71
C PRO A 28 -6.45 0.38 5.45
N HIS A 29 -7.48 0.61 6.21
CA HIS A 29 -8.22 1.83 6.10
C HIS A 29 -7.96 2.67 7.32
N GLY A 30 -7.91 3.96 7.19
CA GLY A 30 -7.69 4.79 8.33
C GLY A 30 -8.42 6.07 8.15
N ARG A 31 -8.52 6.87 9.20
CA ARG A 31 -9.16 8.07 9.12
C ARG A 31 -8.50 8.89 8.11
N GLY A 32 -9.10 9.52 7.27
CA GLY A 32 -8.47 10.35 6.28
C GLY A 32 -8.09 9.58 5.03
N GLY A 33 -8.29 8.30 5.01
CA GLY A 33 -7.98 7.55 3.82
C GLY A 33 -6.58 7.02 3.78
N THR A 34 -6.26 6.36 2.71
CA THR A 34 -4.97 5.74 2.55
C THR A 34 -4.50 5.98 1.13
N VAL A 35 -3.23 6.19 0.94
CA VAL A 35 -2.67 6.39 -0.38
C VAL A 35 -1.72 5.24 -0.66
N VAL A 36 -1.89 4.59 -1.80
CA VAL A 36 -1.03 3.50 -2.20
C VAL A 36 -0.25 3.96 -3.41
N ARG A 37 1.05 3.80 -3.39
CA ARG A 37 1.87 4.19 -4.51
C ARG A 37 2.74 3.03 -4.91
N VAL A 38 2.85 2.76 -6.20
CA VAL A 38 3.68 1.66 -6.68
C VAL A 38 5.03 2.22 -7.07
N GLU A 39 6.09 1.67 -6.50
CA GLU A 39 7.41 2.12 -6.87
C GLU A 39 7.91 1.29 -8.02
N CYS A 40 7.65 0.02 -8.04
CA CYS A 40 8.02 -0.81 -9.15
C CYS A 40 7.12 -2.02 -9.15
N GLY A 41 6.95 -2.63 -10.27
CA GLY A 41 6.09 -3.80 -10.38
C GLY A 41 4.73 -3.44 -10.94
N LEU A 42 3.73 -4.19 -10.59
CA LEU A 42 2.40 -3.95 -11.11
C LEU A 42 1.40 -4.41 -10.06
N LEU A 43 0.51 -3.55 -9.67
CA LEU A 43 -0.44 -3.86 -8.62
C LEU A 43 -1.86 -3.58 -9.09
N VAL A 44 -2.76 -4.51 -8.84
CA VAL A 44 -4.15 -4.30 -9.14
C VAL A 44 -4.85 -4.09 -7.81
N VAL A 45 -5.62 -3.03 -7.69
CA VAL A 45 -6.33 -2.76 -6.46
C VAL A 45 -7.81 -2.84 -6.75
N THR A 46 -8.52 -3.61 -5.93
CA THR A 46 -9.96 -3.71 -6.06
C THR A 46 -10.58 -3.19 -4.78
N ARG A 47 -11.72 -2.58 -4.89
CA ARG A 47 -12.40 -2.04 -3.74
C ARG A 47 -13.79 -2.57 -3.67
N GLU A 48 -14.26 -2.81 -2.47
CA GLU A 48 -15.59 -3.29 -2.25
C GLU A 48 -16.55 -2.27 -2.79
N GLY A 49 -17.50 -2.67 -3.58
CA GLY A 49 -18.46 -1.76 -4.13
C GLY A 49 -18.04 -1.07 -5.41
N ASP A 50 -16.85 -1.27 -5.83
CA ASP A 50 -16.35 -0.62 -7.01
C ASP A 50 -16.15 -1.70 -8.06
N PRO A 51 -16.85 -1.67 -9.16
CA PRO A 51 -16.71 -2.71 -10.17
C PRO A 51 -15.43 -2.59 -10.99
N GLU A 52 -14.73 -1.51 -10.87
CA GLU A 52 -13.53 -1.39 -11.64
C GLU A 52 -12.31 -1.83 -10.93
N ASP A 53 -11.37 -2.42 -11.64
CA ASP A 53 -10.11 -2.77 -11.05
C ASP A 53 -9.14 -1.66 -11.40
N HIS A 54 -8.35 -1.24 -10.45
CA HIS A 54 -7.42 -0.16 -10.67
C HIS A 54 -6.02 -0.75 -10.82
N VAL A 55 -5.44 -0.59 -12.00
CA VAL A 55 -4.12 -1.15 -12.25
C VAL A 55 -3.10 -0.05 -12.07
N LEU A 56 -2.17 -0.25 -11.15
CA LEU A 56 -1.18 0.76 -10.84
C LEU A 56 0.18 0.34 -11.37
N GLN A 57 0.77 1.23 -12.14
CA GLN A 57 2.10 1.00 -12.66
C GLN A 57 3.08 1.84 -11.88
N PRO A 58 4.36 1.66 -12.06
CA PRO A 58 5.35 2.41 -11.30
C PRO A 58 5.12 3.91 -11.40
N GLY A 59 5.13 4.55 -10.29
CA GLY A 59 4.89 5.98 -10.21
C GLY A 59 3.46 6.38 -9.99
N MET A 60 2.53 5.45 -10.12
CA MET A 60 1.13 5.79 -9.97
C MET A 60 0.69 5.68 -8.52
N GLU A 61 -0.26 6.50 -8.15
CA GLU A 61 -0.81 6.49 -6.80
C GLU A 61 -2.30 6.34 -6.87
N LEU A 62 -2.88 5.74 -5.86
CA LEU A 62 -4.31 5.61 -5.76
C LEU A 62 -4.70 6.01 -4.35
N ARG A 63 -5.68 6.92 -4.24
CA ARG A 63 -6.13 7.34 -2.94
C ARG A 63 -7.39 6.58 -2.62
N LEU A 64 -7.44 5.93 -1.49
CA LEU A 64 -8.58 5.14 -1.09
C LEU A 64 -9.29 5.80 0.06
N PRO A 65 -10.60 5.75 0.07
CA PRO A 65 -11.37 6.40 1.12
C PRO A 65 -11.20 5.67 2.43
N ALA A 66 -11.66 6.26 3.49
CA ALA A 66 -11.50 5.69 4.80
C ALA A 66 -12.40 4.49 5.04
N SER A 67 -13.37 4.25 4.21
CA SER A 67 -14.27 3.14 4.46
C SER A 67 -14.24 2.14 3.32
N GLY A 68 -14.73 0.99 3.54
CA GLY A 68 -14.76 -0.04 2.53
C GLY A 68 -13.55 -0.95 2.64
N ARG A 69 -13.52 -1.99 1.89
CA ARG A 69 -12.41 -2.89 1.89
C ARG A 69 -11.67 -2.78 0.60
N SER A 70 -10.38 -2.84 0.65
CA SER A 70 -9.55 -2.78 -0.53
C SER A 70 -8.50 -3.85 -0.46
N VAL A 71 -8.25 -4.48 -1.60
CA VAL A 71 -7.27 -5.55 -1.67
C VAL A 71 -6.34 -5.25 -2.83
N GLY A 72 -5.07 -5.45 -2.62
CA GLY A 72 -4.08 -5.29 -3.66
C GLY A 72 -3.59 -6.67 -4.08
N TRP A 73 -3.32 -6.82 -5.35
CA TRP A 73 -2.85 -8.08 -5.89
C TRP A 73 -1.65 -7.74 -6.78
N ALA A 74 -0.50 -8.30 -6.46
CA ALA A 74 0.71 -8.01 -7.20
C ALA A 74 0.80 -8.94 -8.39
N LEU A 75 0.72 -8.40 -9.59
CA LEU A 75 0.81 -9.23 -10.76
C LEU A 75 2.26 -9.51 -11.10
N ALA A 76 3.17 -8.81 -10.50
CA ALA A 76 4.59 -9.05 -10.67
C ALA A 76 5.22 -8.69 -9.34
N GLN A 77 6.45 -9.05 -9.14
CA GLN A 77 7.14 -8.69 -7.93
C GLN A 77 7.08 -7.17 -7.83
N SER A 78 6.63 -6.64 -6.75
CA SER A 78 6.35 -5.23 -6.65
C SER A 78 6.81 -4.62 -5.33
N ARG A 79 7.07 -3.34 -5.36
CA ARG A 79 7.37 -2.61 -4.14
C ARG A 79 6.39 -1.47 -4.10
N ILE A 80 5.67 -1.36 -3.01
CA ILE A 80 4.66 -0.34 -2.89
C ILE A 80 4.84 0.44 -1.61
N GLN A 81 4.29 1.61 -1.54
CA GLN A 81 4.25 2.39 -0.33
C GLN A 81 2.81 2.61 0.05
N VAL A 82 2.50 2.45 1.31
CA VAL A 82 1.16 2.66 1.80
C VAL A 82 1.28 3.76 2.84
N ARG A 83 0.57 4.87 2.64
CA ARG A 83 0.66 5.97 3.54
C ARG A 83 -0.69 6.25 4.14
N GLY A 84 -0.76 6.49 5.40
CA GLY A 84 -2.00 6.72 6.09
C GLY A 84 -2.54 5.42 6.62
N GLY A 85 -3.60 5.47 7.30
CA GLY A 85 -4.21 4.29 7.82
C GLY A 85 -3.38 3.61 8.87
N ARG A 86 -3.66 2.38 9.17
CA ARG A 86 -2.94 1.68 10.11
C ARG A 86 -1.95 0.84 9.45
N PRO A 87 -0.98 0.33 10.12
CA PRO A 87 0.05 -0.52 9.55
C PRO A 87 -0.61 -1.73 8.90
N ALA A 88 -0.12 -2.11 7.77
CA ALA A 88 -0.67 -3.24 7.09
C ALA A 88 -0.19 -4.50 7.71
N VAL A 89 -0.94 -5.09 8.47
CA VAL A 89 -0.57 -6.24 9.11
C VAL A 89 -0.45 -7.44 8.31
N GLY A 90 -1.11 -7.74 7.46
CA GLY A 90 -1.00 -8.95 6.78
C GLY A 90 0.05 -9.01 5.77
N ALA A 91 0.65 -8.04 5.56
CA ALA A 91 1.56 -8.03 4.56
C ALA A 91 2.80 -8.60 4.86
N ARG A 92 3.07 -9.68 5.02
CA ARG A 92 4.19 -10.20 5.32
C ARG A 92 5.06 -10.16 4.26
N SER A 93 5.53 -9.44 3.85
CA SER A 93 6.30 -9.40 2.85
C SER A 93 7.39 -10.14 2.86
N MET A 94 7.75 -10.58 3.60
CA MET A 94 8.76 -11.29 3.68
C MET A 94 9.69 -11.02 2.80
N GLY A 95 9.57 -10.24 2.29
CA GLY A 95 10.32 -10.02 1.43
C GLY A 95 11.62 -9.87 1.71
N HIS A 96 12.39 -10.01 1.22
CA HIS A 96 13.53 -9.79 1.55
C HIS A 96 14.07 -8.81 0.82
N PRO A 97 14.45 -8.00 1.21
CA PRO A 97 15.01 -6.90 0.80
C PRO A 97 15.93 -7.06 -0.29
N ALA A 98 16.70 -7.84 -0.15
CA ALA A 98 17.65 -8.00 -1.08
C ALA A 98 17.10 -8.19 -2.37
N SER A 99 16.35 -9.03 -2.43
CA SER A 99 15.88 -9.33 -3.64
C SER A 99 15.16 -8.21 -4.15
N ALA A 100 14.60 -7.57 -3.35
CA ALA A 100 13.86 -6.55 -3.77
C ALA A 100 14.62 -5.64 -4.61
N GLY A 101 15.65 -5.33 -4.22
CA GLY A 101 16.35 -4.37 -4.92
C GLY A 101 16.47 -4.76 -6.33
N ALA A 102 16.75 -5.90 -6.54
CA ALA A 102 16.93 -6.28 -7.86
C ALA A 102 15.63 -6.34 -8.56
N GLY A 103 14.70 -6.82 -7.98
CA GLY A 103 13.49 -7.02 -8.64
C GLY A 103 12.89 -5.80 -9.12
N CYS A 104 12.98 -4.87 -8.44
CA CYS A 104 12.42 -3.66 -8.84
C CYS A 104 13.46 -2.88 -9.53
#